data_b304fc17a896c370243440a3f57111b1
#
_entry.id   b304fc17a896c370243440a3f57111b1
#
_cell.length_a   1.000
_cell.length_b   1.000
_cell.length_c   1.000
_cell.angle_alpha   90.00
_cell.angle_beta   90.00
_cell.angle_gamma   90.00
#
_symmetry.space_group_name_H-M   'P 1'
#
loop_
_entity.id
_entity.type
_entity.pdbx_description
1 polymer ?
#
loop_
_entity_poly.entity_id
_entity_poly.type
_entity_poly.pdbx_seq_one_letter_code
_entity_poly.pdbx_strand_id
1 'polypeptide(L)'
;MLFSEVTVIQADGGLLSKAYVGIRDGRVAYLGTQRPAGDWGEELRGELLLIPGFFNSHTHVPMTLLRGYGDDMTLDRWLNDRIFPFEDKLTGEDVYWGSLLGIAEMLASGTVSFTDMYYFCHRIVQAVEESGIKANIGRGTSCFDPDRTFRELPAYADARELLRTAHGAAQGRILVDVSPHAEYTTRPDILADMAALAAEYGVRMHTQIGIASWRERV
;
A
#
# COMPACT_ATOMS: atom_id res chain seq x y z
N MET A 1 7.80 25.90 -5.11
CA MET A 1 8.07 25.41 -6.48
C MET A 1 6.90 25.79 -7.38
N LEU A 2 7.14 26.24 -8.62
CA LEU A 2 6.14 26.58 -9.61
C LEU A 2 6.35 25.79 -10.90
N PHE A 3 5.33 25.10 -11.36
CA PHE A 3 5.26 24.58 -12.73
C PHE A 3 4.57 25.61 -13.59
N SER A 4 5.19 26.04 -14.69
CA SER A 4 4.73 27.14 -15.53
C SER A 4 4.40 26.70 -16.95
N GLU A 5 3.24 27.11 -17.44
CA GLU A 5 2.76 26.84 -18.80
C GLU A 5 2.65 25.36 -19.15
N VAL A 6 2.34 24.55 -18.15
CA VAL A 6 2.19 23.09 -18.27
C VAL A 6 0.77 22.69 -18.66
N THR A 7 0.58 21.47 -19.12
CA THR A 7 -0.74 20.85 -19.24
C THR A 7 -1.03 20.01 -18.00
N VAL A 8 -2.23 20.13 -17.45
CA VAL A 8 -2.65 19.39 -16.25
C VAL A 8 -3.86 18.53 -16.58
N ILE A 9 -3.81 17.24 -16.24
CA ILE A 9 -5.00 16.39 -16.16
C ILE A 9 -5.55 16.52 -14.75
N GLN A 10 -6.79 17.00 -14.65
CA GLN A 10 -7.48 17.16 -13.38
C GLN A 10 -8.12 15.84 -12.92
N ALA A 11 -8.51 15.75 -11.66
CA ALA A 11 -9.10 14.54 -11.09
C ALA A 11 -10.42 14.10 -11.77
N ASP A 12 -11.14 15.02 -12.38
CA ASP A 12 -12.36 14.75 -13.16
C ASP A 12 -12.08 14.35 -14.62
N GLY A 13 -10.79 14.27 -15.02
CA GLY A 13 -10.36 13.99 -16.37
C GLY A 13 -10.28 15.23 -17.28
N GLY A 14 -10.62 16.42 -16.77
CA GLY A 14 -10.51 17.67 -17.51
C GLY A 14 -9.06 18.03 -17.82
N LEU A 15 -8.83 18.68 -18.98
CA LEU A 15 -7.52 19.18 -19.37
C LEU A 15 -7.44 20.68 -19.14
N LEU A 16 -6.40 21.14 -18.45
CA LEU A 16 -6.07 22.55 -18.30
C LEU A 16 -4.72 22.81 -18.96
N SER A 17 -4.74 23.47 -20.12
CA SER A 17 -3.54 23.83 -20.88
C SER A 17 -2.99 25.18 -20.46
N LYS A 18 -1.67 25.38 -20.64
CA LYS A 18 -0.96 26.59 -20.22
C LYS A 18 -1.22 26.97 -18.77
N ALA A 19 -1.29 25.94 -17.92
CA ALA A 19 -1.54 26.08 -16.51
C ALA A 19 -0.29 26.45 -15.71
N TYR A 20 -0.53 27.08 -14.59
CA TYR A 20 0.44 27.28 -13.53
C TYR A 20 0.04 26.44 -12.31
N VAL A 21 0.97 25.63 -11.79
CA VAL A 21 0.75 24.82 -10.59
C VAL A 21 1.79 25.22 -9.55
N GLY A 22 1.33 25.83 -8.48
CA GLY A 22 2.18 26.26 -7.37
C GLY A 22 2.14 25.25 -6.23
N ILE A 23 3.30 24.75 -5.82
CA ILE A 23 3.47 23.84 -4.68
C ILE A 23 4.07 24.61 -3.53
N ARG A 24 3.44 24.51 -2.35
CA ARG A 24 3.91 25.08 -1.09
C ARG A 24 3.59 24.13 0.05
N ASP A 25 4.55 23.88 0.91
CA ASP A 25 4.42 22.98 2.07
C ASP A 25 3.89 21.58 1.69
N GLY A 26 4.40 21.03 0.56
CA GLY A 26 4.01 19.71 0.07
C GLY A 26 2.57 19.62 -0.48
N ARG A 27 1.91 20.76 -0.73
CA ARG A 27 0.54 20.82 -1.23
C ARG A 27 0.44 21.66 -2.49
N VAL A 28 -0.53 21.33 -3.36
CA VAL A 28 -0.94 22.21 -4.44
C VAL A 28 -1.64 23.42 -3.83
N ALA A 29 -0.93 24.55 -3.78
CA ALA A 29 -1.44 25.80 -3.23
C ALA A 29 -2.05 26.71 -4.31
N TYR A 30 -1.73 26.46 -5.59
CA TYR A 30 -2.30 27.19 -6.71
C TYR A 30 -2.45 26.28 -7.94
N LEU A 31 -3.57 26.41 -8.62
CA LEU A 31 -3.81 25.84 -9.94
C LEU A 31 -4.66 26.84 -10.76
N GLY A 32 -4.17 27.27 -11.90
CA GLY A 32 -4.91 28.21 -12.77
C GLY A 32 -4.15 28.51 -14.05
N THR A 33 -4.77 29.31 -14.93
CA THR A 33 -4.20 29.71 -16.23
C THR A 33 -3.46 31.05 -16.17
N GLN A 34 -3.51 31.74 -15.05
CA GLN A 34 -2.75 32.98 -14.83
C GLN A 34 -1.55 32.69 -13.92
N ARG A 35 -0.43 33.37 -14.18
CA ARG A 35 0.74 33.21 -13.29
C ARG A 35 0.40 33.78 -11.90
N PRO A 36 0.57 32.97 -10.85
CA PRO A 36 0.34 33.45 -9.49
C PRO A 36 1.38 34.48 -9.08
N ALA A 37 0.96 35.47 -8.31
CA ALA A 37 1.85 36.46 -7.74
C ALA A 37 2.76 35.89 -6.64
N GLY A 38 3.86 36.58 -6.36
CA GLY A 38 4.78 36.24 -5.27
C GLY A 38 5.91 35.30 -5.72
N ASP A 39 6.79 35.03 -4.75
CA ASP A 39 7.92 34.10 -4.91
C ASP A 39 7.48 32.67 -4.64
N TRP A 40 7.76 31.79 -5.56
CA TRP A 40 7.47 30.35 -5.50
C TRP A 40 8.74 29.50 -5.39
N GLY A 41 9.93 30.13 -5.37
CA GLY A 41 11.21 29.46 -5.40
C GLY A 41 11.52 28.87 -6.78
N GLU A 42 11.91 27.60 -6.81
CA GLU A 42 12.23 26.90 -8.06
C GLU A 42 11.07 26.91 -9.04
N GLU A 43 11.36 27.22 -10.32
CA GLU A 43 10.38 27.19 -11.40
C GLU A 43 10.79 26.17 -12.47
N LEU A 44 9.86 25.26 -12.76
CA LEU A 44 9.97 24.29 -13.85
C LEU A 44 9.06 24.72 -14.99
N ARG A 45 9.65 24.86 -16.18
CA ARG A 45 8.95 25.27 -17.40
C ARG A 45 9.25 24.33 -18.54
N GLY A 46 8.27 24.03 -19.36
CA GLY A 46 8.44 23.18 -20.54
C GLY A 46 7.15 22.48 -20.95
N GLU A 47 7.26 21.66 -21.98
CA GLU A 47 6.15 20.80 -22.45
C GLU A 47 5.94 19.63 -21.47
N LEU A 48 5.43 19.95 -20.29
CA LEU A 48 5.16 18.97 -19.23
C LEU A 48 3.67 18.68 -19.14
N LEU A 49 3.35 17.42 -18.94
CA LEU A 49 2.02 16.95 -18.56
C LEU A 49 2.04 16.56 -17.09
N LEU A 50 1.30 17.30 -16.26
CA LEU A 50 1.11 16.95 -14.85
C LEU A 50 -0.16 16.12 -14.71
N ILE A 51 -0.03 15.01 -14.02
CA ILE A 51 -1.13 14.09 -13.70
C ILE A 51 -1.17 13.84 -12.20
N PRO A 52 -2.33 13.46 -11.63
CA PRO A 52 -2.36 12.90 -10.27
C PRO A 52 -1.46 11.68 -10.15
N GLY A 53 -0.77 11.54 -9.01
CA GLY A 53 0.03 10.34 -8.75
C GLY A 53 -0.85 9.09 -8.68
N PHE A 54 -0.29 7.94 -9.03
CA PHE A 54 -0.99 6.66 -9.00
C PHE A 54 -1.11 6.11 -7.58
N PHE A 55 -2.16 5.32 -7.37
CA PHE A 55 -2.42 4.58 -6.13
C PHE A 55 -2.42 3.08 -6.43
N ASN A 56 -1.53 2.33 -5.79
CA ASN A 56 -1.57 0.88 -5.82
C ASN A 56 -2.49 0.39 -4.71
N SER A 57 -3.69 -0.05 -5.07
CA SER A 57 -4.74 -0.38 -4.10
C SER A 57 -4.60 -1.74 -3.43
N HIS A 58 -3.70 -2.60 -3.90
CA HIS A 58 -3.39 -3.89 -3.28
C HIS A 58 -2.01 -4.38 -3.66
N THR A 59 -1.20 -4.74 -2.66
CA THR A 59 0.13 -5.30 -2.87
C THR A 59 0.57 -6.15 -1.66
N HIS A 60 1.61 -6.95 -1.89
CA HIS A 60 2.47 -7.58 -0.90
C HIS A 60 3.88 -7.06 -1.19
N VAL A 61 4.14 -5.81 -0.84
CA VAL A 61 5.31 -5.06 -1.32
C VAL A 61 6.66 -5.76 -1.08
N PRO A 62 6.90 -6.46 0.05
CA PRO A 62 8.17 -7.17 0.26
C PRO A 62 8.39 -8.33 -0.72
N MET A 63 7.33 -8.84 -1.36
CA MET A 63 7.43 -9.94 -2.33
C MET A 63 8.16 -9.57 -3.63
N THR A 64 8.61 -8.33 -3.78
CA THR A 64 9.57 -7.96 -4.83
C THR A 64 10.82 -8.86 -4.83
N LEU A 65 11.22 -9.37 -3.67
CA LEU A 65 12.32 -10.34 -3.52
C LEU A 65 12.00 -11.71 -4.13
N LEU A 66 10.72 -12.02 -4.36
CA LEU A 66 10.25 -13.31 -4.90
C LEU A 66 9.92 -13.25 -6.40
N ARG A 67 10.26 -12.16 -7.06
CA ARG A 67 10.00 -11.99 -8.49
C ARG A 67 10.66 -13.10 -9.30
N GLY A 68 9.88 -13.80 -10.14
CA GLY A 68 10.35 -14.94 -10.91
C GLY A 68 10.54 -16.24 -10.11
N TYR A 69 10.20 -16.25 -8.81
CA TYR A 69 10.32 -17.42 -7.97
C TYR A 69 9.04 -18.27 -8.04
N GLY A 70 8.99 -19.19 -8.98
CA GLY A 70 7.86 -20.10 -9.18
C GLY A 70 6.94 -19.72 -10.33
N ASP A 71 7.53 -19.27 -11.45
CA ASP A 71 6.79 -19.02 -12.69
C ASP A 71 6.18 -20.32 -13.26
N ASP A 72 5.11 -20.20 -14.04
CA ASP A 72 4.41 -21.30 -14.73
C ASP A 72 3.86 -22.39 -13.78
N MET A 73 3.39 -22.00 -12.60
CA MET A 73 2.76 -22.89 -11.63
C MET A 73 1.29 -22.57 -11.44
N THR A 74 0.48 -23.57 -11.09
CA THR A 74 -0.88 -23.31 -10.57
C THR A 74 -0.80 -22.55 -9.25
N LEU A 75 -1.84 -21.76 -8.90
CA LEU A 75 -1.87 -20.97 -7.66
C LEU A 75 -1.60 -21.85 -6.42
N ASP A 76 -2.23 -23.01 -6.35
CA ASP A 76 -2.07 -23.92 -5.22
C ASP A 76 -0.61 -24.39 -5.07
N ARG A 77 0.01 -24.84 -6.14
CA ARG A 77 1.43 -25.25 -6.14
C ARG A 77 2.36 -24.08 -5.89
N TRP A 78 2.06 -22.91 -6.46
CA TRP A 78 2.85 -21.71 -6.25
C TRP A 78 2.85 -21.32 -4.77
N LEU A 79 1.68 -21.31 -4.12
CA LEU A 79 1.57 -21.00 -2.69
C LEU A 79 2.27 -22.07 -1.83
N ASN A 80 1.90 -23.36 -2.00
CA ASN A 80 2.32 -24.41 -1.07
C ASN A 80 3.75 -24.91 -1.31
N ASP A 81 4.22 -24.96 -2.59
CA ASP A 81 5.55 -25.47 -2.92
C ASP A 81 6.63 -24.38 -2.90
N ARG A 82 6.26 -23.09 -2.99
CA ARG A 82 7.20 -21.98 -3.12
C ARG A 82 7.00 -20.90 -2.08
N ILE A 83 5.87 -20.22 -2.08
CA ILE A 83 5.69 -18.98 -1.33
C ILE A 83 5.69 -19.24 0.17
N PHE A 84 4.79 -20.08 0.69
CA PHE A 84 4.71 -20.33 2.13
C PHE A 84 6.03 -20.89 2.71
N PRO A 85 6.72 -21.88 2.09
CA PRO A 85 8.02 -22.33 2.58
C PRO A 85 9.14 -21.29 2.53
N PHE A 86 9.01 -20.27 1.67
CA PHE A 86 9.92 -19.15 1.65
C PHE A 86 9.57 -18.14 2.74
N GLU A 87 8.29 -17.79 2.86
CA GLU A 87 7.79 -16.82 3.85
C GLU A 87 8.06 -17.28 5.29
N ASP A 88 8.03 -18.58 5.56
CA ASP A 88 8.42 -19.15 6.86
C ASP A 88 9.88 -18.87 7.28
N LYS A 89 10.73 -18.48 6.31
CA LYS A 89 12.15 -18.18 6.54
C LYS A 89 12.45 -16.68 6.53
N LEU A 90 11.47 -15.84 6.16
CA LEU A 90 11.66 -14.41 6.09
C LEU A 90 12.01 -13.84 7.47
N THR A 91 12.91 -12.89 7.44
CA THR A 91 13.23 -12.04 8.59
C THR A 91 12.63 -10.64 8.40
N GLY A 92 12.56 -9.87 9.48
CA GLY A 92 12.17 -8.47 9.38
C GLY A 92 13.12 -7.66 8.49
N GLU A 93 14.39 -8.03 8.40
CA GLU A 93 15.36 -7.35 7.54
C GLU A 93 15.08 -7.60 6.05
N ASP A 94 14.73 -8.81 5.67
CA ASP A 94 14.31 -9.14 4.31
C ASP A 94 13.07 -8.33 3.91
N VAL A 95 12.07 -8.28 4.80
CA VAL A 95 10.85 -7.49 4.58
C VAL A 95 11.16 -5.99 4.42
N TYR A 96 12.08 -5.45 5.19
CA TYR A 96 12.50 -4.05 5.06
C TYR A 96 13.13 -3.78 3.68
N TRP A 97 14.12 -4.57 3.28
CA TRP A 97 14.79 -4.36 1.99
C TRP A 97 13.89 -4.62 0.79
N GLY A 98 13.03 -5.67 0.86
CA GLY A 98 12.01 -5.92 -0.16
C GLY A 98 11.02 -4.77 -0.28
N SER A 99 10.62 -4.19 0.85
CA SER A 99 9.75 -3.01 0.86
C SER A 99 10.41 -1.79 0.21
N LEU A 100 11.66 -1.49 0.56
CA LEU A 100 12.37 -0.37 -0.05
C LEU A 100 12.54 -0.54 -1.56
N LEU A 101 12.82 -1.76 -2.04
CA LEU A 101 12.91 -2.05 -3.48
C LEU A 101 11.57 -1.80 -4.17
N GLY A 102 10.47 -2.36 -3.63
CA GLY A 102 9.14 -2.15 -4.21
C GLY A 102 8.68 -0.69 -4.17
N ILE A 103 8.99 0.03 -3.10
CA ILE A 103 8.71 1.47 -2.97
C ILE A 103 9.51 2.27 -4.00
N ALA A 104 10.79 1.95 -4.20
CA ALA A 104 11.61 2.63 -5.20
C ALA A 104 11.03 2.46 -6.62
N GLU A 105 10.59 1.26 -6.97
CA GLU A 105 9.92 0.98 -8.26
C GLU A 105 8.59 1.72 -8.38
N MET A 106 7.78 1.76 -7.32
CA MET A 106 6.53 2.51 -7.28
C MET A 106 6.76 4.01 -7.50
N LEU A 107 7.70 4.61 -6.78
CA LEU A 107 8.02 6.03 -6.93
C LEU A 107 8.56 6.34 -8.34
N ALA A 108 9.43 5.48 -8.89
CA ALA A 108 9.96 5.62 -10.25
C ALA A 108 8.87 5.54 -11.32
N SER A 109 7.77 4.83 -11.06
CA SER A 109 6.61 4.71 -11.96
C SER A 109 5.50 5.73 -11.68
N GLY A 110 5.69 6.66 -10.73
CA GLY A 110 4.70 7.69 -10.39
C GLY A 110 3.62 7.23 -9.41
N THR A 111 3.79 6.08 -8.77
CA THR A 111 2.90 5.62 -7.69
C THR A 111 3.30 6.30 -6.38
N VAL A 112 2.37 7.02 -5.77
CA VAL A 112 2.61 7.87 -4.58
C VAL A 112 2.01 7.29 -3.30
N SER A 113 1.21 6.24 -3.42
CA SER A 113 0.56 5.56 -2.30
C SER A 113 0.29 4.10 -2.64
N PHE A 114 0.37 3.23 -1.64
CA PHE A 114 0.03 1.82 -1.81
C PHE A 114 -0.74 1.30 -0.59
N THR A 115 -1.52 0.23 -0.81
CA THR A 115 -2.16 -0.54 0.25
C THR A 115 -1.49 -1.91 0.30
N ASP A 116 -0.93 -2.25 1.44
CA ASP A 116 -0.14 -3.47 1.65
C ASP A 116 -0.75 -4.39 2.70
N MET A 117 -0.54 -5.66 2.52
CA MET A 117 -0.93 -6.72 3.42
C MET A 117 0.20 -7.74 3.49
N TYR A 118 0.94 -7.78 4.63
CA TYR A 118 2.06 -8.71 4.76
C TYR A 118 2.40 -9.02 6.22
N TYR A 119 3.62 -9.53 6.43
CA TYR A 119 4.22 -9.86 7.73
C TYR A 119 5.24 -8.78 8.14
N PHE A 120 5.70 -8.79 9.39
CA PHE A 120 6.68 -7.85 9.93
C PHE A 120 6.35 -6.39 9.61
N CYS A 121 5.08 -6.00 9.74
CA CYS A 121 4.56 -4.71 9.28
C CYS A 121 5.31 -3.51 9.86
N HIS A 122 5.92 -3.61 11.06
CA HIS A 122 6.77 -2.56 11.63
C HIS A 122 8.00 -2.24 10.75
N ARG A 123 8.48 -3.22 9.97
CA ARG A 123 9.59 -3.03 9.04
C ARG A 123 9.13 -2.36 7.74
N ILE A 124 7.89 -2.64 7.31
CA ILE A 124 7.24 -1.93 6.20
C ILE A 124 7.00 -0.47 6.60
N VAL A 125 6.49 -0.23 7.83
CA VAL A 125 6.32 1.12 8.40
C VAL A 125 7.63 1.89 8.34
N GLN A 126 8.75 1.30 8.79
CA GLN A 126 10.07 1.92 8.72
C GLN A 126 10.45 2.32 7.28
N ALA A 127 10.28 1.42 6.32
CA ALA A 127 10.57 1.70 4.91
C ALA A 127 9.72 2.84 4.34
N VAL A 128 8.44 2.91 4.75
CA VAL A 128 7.53 4.00 4.36
C VAL A 128 7.92 5.33 5.00
N GLU A 129 8.32 5.33 6.27
CA GLU A 129 8.79 6.55 6.95
C GLU A 129 10.01 7.14 6.25
N GLU A 130 11.00 6.31 5.95
CA GLU A 130 12.27 6.71 5.34
C GLU A 130 12.10 7.16 3.87
N SER A 131 11.28 6.46 3.10
CA SER A 131 11.06 6.78 1.68
C SER A 131 10.19 7.99 1.43
N GLY A 132 9.33 8.37 2.37
CA GLY A 132 8.39 9.46 2.23
C GLY A 132 7.10 9.13 1.46
N ILE A 133 6.93 7.93 0.92
CA ILE A 133 5.70 7.48 0.26
C ILE A 133 4.53 7.42 1.25
N LYS A 134 3.31 7.34 0.76
CA LYS A 134 2.12 7.06 1.58
C LYS A 134 1.80 5.57 1.54
N ALA A 135 1.33 5.03 2.65
CA ALA A 135 0.88 3.64 2.68
C ALA A 135 -0.32 3.44 3.61
N ASN A 136 -1.13 2.44 3.25
CA ASN A 136 -2.09 1.82 4.12
C ASN A 136 -1.63 0.39 4.36
N ILE A 137 -1.31 0.04 5.61
CA ILE A 137 -0.61 -1.19 5.96
C ILE A 137 -1.51 -2.07 6.82
N GLY A 138 -1.61 -3.35 6.48
CA GLY A 138 -2.34 -4.33 7.24
C GLY A 138 -1.53 -5.58 7.57
N ARG A 139 -1.72 -6.12 8.78
CA ARG A 139 -1.16 -7.42 9.13
C ARG A 139 -2.00 -8.52 8.50
N GLY A 140 -1.47 -9.15 7.44
CA GLY A 140 -2.12 -10.27 6.76
C GLY A 140 -2.41 -11.41 7.72
N THR A 141 -3.66 -11.85 7.79
CA THR A 141 -4.11 -12.91 8.71
C THR A 141 -4.75 -14.04 7.93
N SER A 142 -4.20 -15.24 8.08
CA SER A 142 -4.79 -16.50 7.60
C SER A 142 -5.02 -17.44 8.79
N CYS A 143 -6.08 -18.23 8.76
CA CYS A 143 -6.35 -19.23 9.77
C CYS A 143 -7.10 -20.42 9.17
N PHE A 144 -6.42 -21.55 9.09
CA PHE A 144 -6.96 -22.83 8.62
C PHE A 144 -7.34 -23.78 9.79
N ASP A 145 -6.83 -23.52 10.99
CA ASP A 145 -7.06 -24.34 12.18
C ASP A 145 -8.48 -24.07 12.72
N PRO A 146 -9.39 -25.08 12.75
CA PRO A 146 -10.76 -24.91 13.19
C PRO A 146 -10.92 -24.59 14.67
N ASP A 147 -9.93 -24.95 15.48
CA ASP A 147 -9.99 -24.86 16.95
C ASP A 147 -9.43 -23.53 17.47
N ARG A 148 -8.81 -22.71 16.63
CA ARG A 148 -8.23 -21.42 17.04
C ARG A 148 -9.19 -20.26 16.82
N THR A 149 -9.21 -19.36 17.77
CA THR A 149 -9.85 -18.04 17.66
C THR A 149 -8.86 -17.00 17.15
N PHE A 150 -9.35 -15.86 16.65
CA PHE A 150 -8.49 -14.76 16.21
C PHE A 150 -7.56 -14.25 17.31
N ARG A 151 -8.04 -14.22 18.57
CA ARG A 151 -7.28 -13.74 19.71
C ARG A 151 -6.08 -14.61 20.08
N GLU A 152 -6.10 -15.88 19.69
CA GLU A 152 -5.02 -16.84 19.92
C GLU A 152 -3.97 -16.83 18.79
N LEU A 153 -4.24 -16.13 17.69
CA LEU A 153 -3.28 -15.99 16.60
C LEU A 153 -2.25 -14.90 16.93
N PRO A 154 -0.95 -15.10 16.64
CA PRO A 154 0.04 -14.02 16.75
C PRO A 154 -0.36 -12.77 15.99
N ALA A 155 -1.04 -12.93 14.84
CA ALA A 155 -1.55 -11.84 14.02
C ALA A 155 -2.49 -10.87 14.77
N TYR A 156 -3.20 -11.34 15.81
CA TYR A 156 -4.04 -10.47 16.63
C TYR A 156 -3.23 -9.45 17.42
N ALA A 157 -2.19 -9.90 18.10
CA ALA A 157 -1.31 -9.03 18.87
C ALA A 157 -0.56 -8.06 17.96
N ASP A 158 -0.03 -8.58 16.84
CA ASP A 158 0.67 -7.78 15.82
C ASP A 158 -0.24 -6.68 15.22
N ALA A 159 -1.49 -7.03 14.86
CA ALA A 159 -2.44 -6.08 14.30
C ALA A 159 -2.81 -4.98 15.31
N ARG A 160 -3.06 -5.33 16.55
CA ARG A 160 -3.35 -4.35 17.61
C ARG A 160 -2.18 -3.42 17.89
N GLU A 161 -0.98 -3.95 17.92
CA GLU A 161 0.22 -3.13 18.10
C GLU A 161 0.41 -2.18 16.92
N LEU A 162 0.27 -2.68 15.69
CA LEU A 162 0.37 -1.87 14.48
C LEU A 162 -0.67 -0.73 14.47
N LEU A 163 -1.93 -1.05 14.81
CA LEU A 163 -3.01 -0.06 14.93
C LEU A 163 -2.67 1.04 15.95
N ARG A 164 -2.13 0.65 17.10
CA ARG A 164 -1.82 1.56 18.19
C ARG A 164 -0.59 2.44 17.91
N THR A 165 0.41 1.93 17.19
CA THR A 165 1.73 2.58 17.04
C THR A 165 1.93 3.26 15.69
N ALA A 166 1.31 2.75 14.63
CA ALA A 166 1.58 3.20 13.27
C ALA A 166 0.40 3.94 12.60
N HIS A 167 -0.85 3.78 13.08
CA HIS A 167 -1.96 4.48 12.47
C HIS A 167 -1.84 6.00 12.69
N GLY A 168 -1.81 6.77 11.60
CA GLY A 168 -1.60 8.21 11.62
C GLY A 168 -0.13 8.64 11.73
N ALA A 169 0.82 7.70 11.77
CA ALA A 169 2.25 8.00 11.82
C ALA A 169 2.77 8.71 10.56
N ALA A 170 4.03 9.15 10.62
CA ALA A 170 4.70 9.85 9.51
C ALA A 170 3.87 11.05 9.00
N GLN A 171 3.33 11.87 9.91
CA GLN A 171 2.50 13.03 9.59
C GLN A 171 1.20 12.68 8.84
N GLY A 172 0.60 11.52 9.14
CA GLY A 172 -0.61 11.02 8.51
C GLY A 172 -0.39 10.30 7.17
N ARG A 173 0.88 10.04 6.78
CA ARG A 173 1.17 9.28 5.56
C ARG A 173 0.93 7.78 5.71
N ILE A 174 0.93 7.27 6.94
CA ILE A 174 0.70 5.87 7.23
C ILE A 174 -0.69 5.71 7.84
N LEU A 175 -1.50 4.90 7.21
CA LEU A 175 -2.76 4.39 7.75
C LEU A 175 -2.62 2.89 8.02
N VAL A 176 -3.47 2.37 8.87
CA VAL A 176 -3.50 0.93 9.19
C VAL A 176 -4.92 0.43 9.03
N ASP A 177 -5.09 -0.67 8.30
CA ASP A 177 -6.34 -1.42 8.18
C ASP A 177 -6.22 -2.79 8.89
N VAL A 178 -7.34 -3.38 9.26
CA VAL A 178 -7.39 -4.79 9.68
C VAL A 178 -7.48 -5.64 8.42
N SER A 179 -6.56 -6.61 8.28
CA SER A 179 -6.37 -7.31 6.99
C SER A 179 -6.49 -8.82 7.11
N PRO A 180 -7.71 -9.39 7.00
CA PRO A 180 -7.85 -10.80 6.65
C PRO A 180 -7.24 -11.03 5.27
N HIS A 181 -6.44 -12.12 5.13
CA HIS A 181 -5.73 -12.36 3.88
C HIS A 181 -6.71 -12.54 2.72
N ALA A 182 -7.59 -13.53 2.80
CA ALA A 182 -8.63 -13.77 1.79
C ALA A 182 -9.80 -14.57 2.41
N GLU A 183 -10.93 -14.57 1.73
CA GLU A 183 -12.10 -15.32 2.15
C GLU A 183 -11.88 -16.84 2.19
N TYR A 184 -10.96 -17.36 1.36
CA TYR A 184 -10.63 -18.79 1.30
C TYR A 184 -9.47 -19.20 2.23
N THR A 185 -8.77 -18.24 2.84
CA THR A 185 -7.69 -18.49 3.81
C THR A 185 -8.08 -18.12 5.24
N THR A 186 -9.26 -17.53 5.44
CA THR A 186 -9.69 -17.02 6.74
C THR A 186 -11.15 -17.40 6.97
N ARG A 187 -11.41 -18.10 8.08
CA ARG A 187 -12.76 -18.57 8.41
C ARG A 187 -13.73 -17.42 8.72
N PRO A 188 -15.06 -17.62 8.52
CA PRO A 188 -16.06 -16.57 8.76
C PRO A 188 -16.09 -16.02 10.19
N ASP A 189 -15.85 -16.85 11.20
CA ASP A 189 -15.80 -16.46 12.60
C ASP A 189 -14.58 -15.54 12.87
N ILE A 190 -13.42 -15.87 12.30
CA ILE A 190 -12.21 -15.02 12.36
C ILE A 190 -12.48 -13.68 11.64
N LEU A 191 -13.15 -13.71 10.48
CA LEU A 191 -13.53 -12.49 9.77
C LEU A 191 -14.42 -11.58 10.60
N ALA A 192 -15.39 -12.17 11.34
CA ALA A 192 -16.27 -11.41 12.23
C ALA A 192 -15.49 -10.77 13.41
N ASP A 193 -14.56 -11.51 14.01
CA ASP A 193 -13.69 -10.98 15.06
C ASP A 193 -12.77 -9.86 14.54
N MET A 194 -12.26 -9.99 13.32
CA MET A 194 -11.45 -8.95 12.67
C MET A 194 -12.28 -7.71 12.35
N ALA A 195 -13.54 -7.89 11.92
CA ALA A 195 -14.46 -6.77 11.73
C ALA A 195 -14.75 -6.03 13.05
N ALA A 196 -14.91 -6.77 14.14
CA ALA A 196 -15.07 -6.19 15.48
C ALA A 196 -13.82 -5.38 15.89
N LEU A 197 -12.62 -5.90 15.61
CA LEU A 197 -11.38 -5.17 15.86
C LEU A 197 -11.30 -3.88 15.02
N ALA A 198 -11.66 -3.95 13.73
CA ALA A 198 -11.68 -2.76 12.87
C ALA A 198 -12.64 -1.69 13.40
N ALA A 199 -13.82 -2.11 13.86
CA ALA A 199 -14.81 -1.22 14.48
C ALA A 199 -14.30 -0.62 15.81
N GLU A 200 -13.62 -1.40 16.66
CA GLU A 200 -13.00 -0.93 17.92
C GLU A 200 -12.05 0.24 17.68
N TYR A 201 -11.26 0.18 16.60
CA TYR A 201 -10.27 1.22 16.27
C TYR A 201 -10.77 2.27 15.26
N GLY A 202 -11.99 2.13 14.74
CA GLY A 202 -12.56 3.05 13.74
C GLY A 202 -11.82 3.02 12.40
N VAL A 203 -11.23 1.88 12.04
CA VAL A 203 -10.49 1.69 10.78
C VAL A 203 -11.24 0.78 9.82
N ARG A 204 -10.76 0.65 8.59
CA ARG A 204 -11.35 -0.20 7.56
C ARG A 204 -10.81 -1.63 7.66
N MET A 205 -11.45 -2.51 6.93
CA MET A 205 -10.90 -3.83 6.57
C MET A 205 -10.41 -3.81 5.14
N HIS A 206 -9.29 -4.47 4.90
CA HIS A 206 -8.73 -4.73 3.59
C HIS A 206 -8.53 -6.23 3.41
N THR A 207 -9.10 -6.80 2.36
CA THR A 207 -8.95 -8.22 2.03
C THR A 207 -8.66 -8.42 0.55
N GLN A 208 -7.97 -9.49 0.24
CA GLN A 208 -7.74 -9.95 -1.11
C GLN A 208 -8.95 -10.71 -1.62
N ILE A 209 -9.32 -10.51 -2.89
CA ILE A 209 -10.31 -11.33 -3.59
C ILE A 209 -9.56 -12.19 -4.61
N GLY A 210 -9.65 -13.52 -4.46
CA GLY A 210 -8.95 -14.46 -5.31
C GLY A 210 -9.53 -14.59 -6.73
N ILE A 211 -9.36 -13.57 -7.57
CA ILE A 211 -9.75 -13.68 -9.00
C ILE A 211 -9.00 -14.81 -9.71
N ALA A 212 -7.78 -15.13 -9.31
CA ALA A 212 -7.01 -16.25 -9.85
C ALA A 212 -7.71 -17.59 -9.62
N SER A 213 -8.36 -17.78 -8.45
CA SER A 213 -9.09 -19.01 -8.14
C SER A 213 -10.33 -19.23 -9.05
N TRP A 214 -10.85 -18.19 -9.67
CA TRP A 214 -11.98 -18.27 -10.59
C TRP A 214 -11.56 -18.76 -11.98
N ARG A 215 -10.33 -18.46 -12.43
CA ARG A 215 -9.81 -18.90 -13.72
C ARG A 215 -9.32 -20.34 -13.70
N GLU A 216 -8.96 -20.87 -12.56
CA GLU A 216 -8.53 -22.28 -12.41
C GLU A 216 -9.70 -23.26 -12.28
N ARG A 217 -10.93 -22.80 -12.17
CA ARG A 217 -12.15 -23.61 -12.09
C ARG A 217 -12.89 -23.78 -13.42
N VAL A 218 -12.31 -23.28 -14.51
CA VAL A 218 -12.89 -23.42 -15.87
C VAL A 218 -12.03 -24.37 -16.70
#